data_fe8f3a36e9c0d887990b868fe9b9f7f9
#
_entry.id   fe8f3a36e9c0d887990b868fe9b9f7f9
#
_cell.length_a   1.000
_cell.length_b   1.000
_cell.length_c   1.000
_cell.angle_alpha   90.00
_cell.angle_beta   90.00
_cell.angle_gamma   90.00
#
_symmetry.space_group_name_H-M   'P 1'
#
loop_
_entity.id
_entity.type
_entity.pdbx_description
1 polymer ?
#
loop_
_entity_poly.entity_id
_entity_poly.type
_entity_poly.pdbx_seq_one_letter_code
_entity_poly.pdbx_strand_id
1 'polypeptide(L)'
;MAGWRDAGAEIMNFSPLADEAPPPNADFIFLPGGYPELHLPELSRAGNFLGGLRAAAERGTRIYGECGGYMVLGETIIDAEGTSYPMAGLLALETSFAKRKLHLGYRRMTPLAQAWPGLEPVTGHEFHYTSATRAEGDPLFAVSDAAGRDLGTMGLVRGSVAGSYAHIIA
;
A
#
# COMPACT_ATOMS: atom_id res chain seq x y z
N MET A 1 -11.22 8.09 9.82
CA MET A 1 -10.30 9.01 10.57
C MET A 1 -10.89 9.49 11.91
N ALA A 2 -12.21 9.65 12.06
CA ALA A 2 -12.81 9.99 13.36
C ALA A 2 -12.41 8.95 14.43
N GLY A 3 -12.59 7.66 14.17
CA GLY A 3 -12.26 6.60 15.14
C GLY A 3 -10.79 6.56 15.61
N TRP A 4 -9.84 7.00 14.79
CA TRP A 4 -8.44 7.09 15.23
C TRP A 4 -8.23 8.22 16.23
N ARG A 5 -8.87 9.38 16.00
CA ARG A 5 -8.83 10.49 16.97
C ARG A 5 -9.51 10.13 18.27
N ASP A 6 -10.64 9.43 18.19
CA ASP A 6 -11.38 8.97 19.38
C ASP A 6 -10.54 7.94 20.19
N ALA A 7 -9.65 7.20 19.52
CA ALA A 7 -8.66 6.32 20.13
C ALA A 7 -7.40 7.06 20.62
N GLY A 8 -7.33 8.38 20.53
CA GLY A 8 -6.22 9.20 21.01
C GLY A 8 -5.08 9.43 20.02
N ALA A 9 -5.25 9.08 18.73
CA ALA A 9 -4.23 9.34 17.73
C ALA A 9 -4.23 10.82 17.29
N GLU A 10 -3.05 11.43 17.22
CA GLU A 10 -2.83 12.68 16.54
C GLU A 10 -2.68 12.41 15.04
N ILE A 11 -3.48 13.08 14.19
CA ILE A 11 -3.45 12.89 12.76
C ILE A 11 -2.81 14.09 12.08
N MET A 12 -1.68 13.86 11.45
CA MET A 12 -0.96 14.82 10.62
C MET A 12 -1.13 14.43 9.14
N ASN A 13 -1.53 15.38 8.31
CA ASN A 13 -1.67 15.15 6.87
C ASN A 13 -0.42 15.65 6.14
N PHE A 14 -0.09 15.01 5.05
CA PHE A 14 0.93 15.42 4.09
C PHE A 14 0.47 15.11 2.67
N SER A 15 0.97 15.85 1.69
CA SER A 15 0.57 15.73 0.28
C SER A 15 1.72 15.17 -0.57
N PRO A 16 1.61 13.92 -1.06
CA PRO A 16 2.58 13.37 -2.01
C PRO A 16 2.75 14.21 -3.27
N LEU A 17 1.65 14.78 -3.80
CA LEU A 17 1.67 15.61 -5.01
C LEU A 17 2.28 17.00 -4.78
N ALA A 18 2.35 17.47 -3.55
CA ALA A 18 3.09 18.68 -3.17
C ALA A 18 4.54 18.36 -2.75
N ASP A 19 5.00 17.13 -2.95
CA ASP A 19 6.30 16.62 -2.52
C ASP A 19 6.58 16.81 -1.03
N GLU A 20 5.54 16.71 -0.19
CA GLU A 20 5.67 16.82 1.26
C GLU A 20 6.12 15.47 1.85
N ALA A 21 7.20 15.49 2.60
CA ALA A 21 7.64 14.33 3.36
C ALA A 21 6.66 14.01 4.50
N PRO A 22 6.46 12.73 4.87
CA PRO A 22 5.75 12.42 6.10
C PRO A 22 6.47 13.01 7.31
N PRO A 23 5.74 13.42 8.38
CA PRO A 23 6.34 13.99 9.58
C PRO A 23 7.40 13.05 10.18
N PRO A 24 8.58 13.59 10.56
CA PRO A 24 9.70 12.76 11.00
C PRO A 24 9.47 12.03 12.33
N ASN A 25 8.52 12.50 13.12
CA ASN A 25 8.11 11.93 14.41
C ASN A 25 6.85 11.06 14.34
N ALA A 26 6.37 10.75 13.14
CA ALA A 26 5.22 9.86 13.01
C ALA A 26 5.55 8.44 13.48
N ASP A 27 4.69 7.86 14.32
CA ASP A 27 4.79 6.46 14.77
C ASP A 27 4.22 5.49 13.73
N PHE A 28 3.27 5.97 12.92
CA PHE A 28 2.61 5.21 11.88
C PHE A 28 2.32 6.11 10.66
N ILE A 29 2.58 5.60 9.47
CA ILE A 29 2.28 6.27 8.20
C ILE A 29 1.27 5.43 7.44
N PHE A 30 0.15 6.05 7.08
CA PHE A 30 -0.90 5.43 6.27
C PHE A 30 -1.00 6.11 4.91
N LEU A 31 -0.81 5.32 3.86
CA LEU A 31 -1.03 5.73 2.48
C LEU A 31 -2.35 5.14 1.99
N PRO A 32 -3.41 5.94 1.89
CA PRO A 32 -4.72 5.46 1.45
C PRO A 32 -4.72 5.09 -0.03
N GLY A 33 -5.81 4.47 -0.46
CA GLY A 33 -6.09 4.27 -1.87
C GLY A 33 -6.25 5.58 -2.63
N GLY A 34 -6.05 5.50 -3.93
CA GLY A 34 -6.13 6.62 -4.86
C GLY A 34 -5.84 6.17 -6.29
N TYR A 35 -5.67 7.13 -7.17
CA TYR A 35 -5.41 6.92 -8.60
C TYR A 35 -4.01 7.40 -8.96
N PRO A 36 -2.92 6.69 -8.54
CA PRO A 36 -1.55 7.12 -8.81
C PRO A 36 -1.27 7.25 -10.31
N GLU A 37 -1.95 6.47 -11.16
CA GLU A 37 -1.82 6.50 -12.61
C GLU A 37 -2.14 7.85 -13.25
N LEU A 38 -2.87 8.72 -12.55
CA LEU A 38 -3.17 10.07 -13.02
C LEU A 38 -2.04 11.07 -12.74
N HIS A 39 -1.06 10.68 -11.92
CA HIS A 39 -0.01 11.56 -11.38
C HIS A 39 1.37 10.91 -11.33
N LEU A 40 1.62 9.91 -12.18
CA LEU A 40 2.90 9.15 -12.16
C LEU A 40 4.15 10.02 -12.35
N PRO A 41 4.14 11.01 -13.29
CA PRO A 41 5.30 11.88 -13.47
C PRO A 41 5.59 12.73 -12.22
N GLU A 42 4.58 13.22 -11.54
CA GLU A 42 4.69 14.04 -10.32
C GLU A 42 5.19 13.17 -9.16
N LEU A 43 4.53 12.03 -8.92
CA LEU A 43 4.87 11.10 -7.85
C LEU A 43 6.30 10.58 -7.98
N SER A 44 6.73 10.19 -9.19
CA SER A 44 8.08 9.66 -9.41
C SER A 44 9.20 10.70 -9.19
N ARG A 45 8.87 12.00 -9.28
CA ARG A 45 9.78 13.12 -9.01
C ARG A 45 9.66 13.68 -7.60
N ALA A 46 8.71 13.23 -6.82
CA ALA A 46 8.47 13.68 -5.44
C ALA A 46 9.58 13.17 -4.50
N GLY A 47 10.76 13.77 -4.61
CA GLY A 47 11.98 13.31 -3.92
C GLY A 47 11.92 13.42 -2.40
N ASN A 48 11.29 14.48 -1.86
CA ASN A 48 11.11 14.67 -0.43
C ASN A 48 10.10 13.63 0.12
N PHE A 49 8.99 13.41 -0.57
CA PHE A 49 7.99 12.42 -0.20
C PHE A 49 8.58 10.99 -0.20
N LEU A 50 9.12 10.55 -1.34
CA LEU A 50 9.68 9.20 -1.48
C LEU A 50 10.89 8.98 -0.57
N GLY A 51 11.76 9.98 -0.43
CA GLY A 51 12.89 9.97 0.49
C GLY A 51 12.46 9.92 1.96
N GLY A 52 11.42 10.66 2.31
CA GLY A 52 10.83 10.66 3.64
C GLY A 52 10.24 9.31 4.05
N LEU A 53 9.58 8.60 3.10
CA LEU A 53 9.10 7.23 3.33
C LEU A 53 10.26 6.26 3.60
N ARG A 54 11.34 6.34 2.80
CA ARG A 54 12.52 5.49 3.00
C ARG A 54 13.17 5.74 4.36
N ALA A 55 13.38 7.01 4.70
CA ALA A 55 13.94 7.39 6.00
C ALA A 55 13.05 6.94 7.18
N ALA A 56 11.72 6.98 7.03
CA ALA A 56 10.80 6.46 8.03
C ALA A 56 10.92 4.93 8.18
N ALA A 57 11.00 4.20 7.08
CA ALA A 57 11.20 2.75 7.08
C ALA A 57 12.53 2.35 7.74
N GLU A 58 13.63 3.08 7.46
CA GLU A 58 14.93 2.89 8.09
C GLU A 58 14.91 3.09 9.61
N ARG A 59 14.07 4.01 10.10
CA ARG A 59 13.85 4.22 11.55
C ARG A 59 12.93 3.17 12.17
N GLY A 60 12.36 2.25 11.38
CA GLY A 60 11.42 1.26 11.86
C GLY A 60 9.99 1.80 12.04
N THR A 61 9.67 3.00 11.57
CA THR A 61 8.31 3.53 11.55
C THR A 61 7.41 2.59 10.73
N ARG A 62 6.27 2.18 11.28
CA ARG A 62 5.33 1.34 10.54
C ARG A 62 4.67 2.13 9.41
N ILE A 63 4.70 1.55 8.20
CA ILE A 63 4.12 2.16 7.00
C ILE A 63 3.16 1.17 6.38
N TYR A 64 1.91 1.57 6.20
CA TYR A 64 0.88 0.75 5.55
C TYR A 64 0.29 1.46 4.33
N GLY A 65 0.25 0.74 3.21
CA GLY A 65 -0.35 1.24 1.97
C GLY A 65 -1.54 0.40 1.51
N GLU A 66 -2.63 1.06 1.15
CA GLU A 66 -3.80 0.45 0.51
C GLU A 66 -3.88 0.83 -0.97
N CYS A 67 -4.19 -0.13 -1.83
CA CYS A 67 -4.48 0.09 -3.27
C CYS A 67 -3.41 0.99 -3.93
N GLY A 68 -3.73 2.25 -4.24
CA GLY A 68 -2.77 3.23 -4.78
C GLY A 68 -1.58 3.47 -3.86
N GLY A 69 -1.79 3.54 -2.55
CA GLY A 69 -0.72 3.67 -1.56
C GLY A 69 0.21 2.46 -1.55
N TYR A 70 -0.33 1.25 -1.70
CA TYR A 70 0.47 0.03 -1.83
C TYR A 70 1.35 0.04 -3.08
N MET A 71 0.81 0.48 -4.22
CA MET A 71 1.57 0.63 -5.46
C MET A 71 2.75 1.60 -5.29
N VAL A 72 2.54 2.72 -4.60
CA VAL A 72 3.58 3.73 -4.33
C VAL A 72 4.69 3.19 -3.40
N LEU A 73 4.39 2.25 -2.52
CA LEU A 73 5.41 1.57 -1.70
C LEU A 73 6.28 0.60 -2.52
N GLY A 74 5.84 0.20 -3.70
CA GLY A 74 6.56 -0.66 -4.64
C GLY A 74 7.80 0.00 -5.24
N GLU A 75 8.45 -0.74 -6.13
CA GLU A 75 9.61 -0.24 -6.90
C GLU A 75 9.17 0.60 -8.09
N THR A 76 8.13 0.15 -8.80
CA THR A 76 7.77 0.74 -10.09
C THR A 76 6.27 0.61 -10.36
N ILE A 77 5.70 1.67 -10.94
CA ILE A 77 4.38 1.64 -11.59
C ILE A 77 4.58 1.86 -13.10
N ILE A 78 4.00 0.97 -13.91
CA ILE A 78 4.02 1.06 -15.37
C ILE A 78 2.68 1.59 -15.84
N ASP A 79 2.67 2.66 -16.62
CA ASP A 79 1.44 3.25 -17.18
C ASP A 79 0.80 2.40 -18.30
N ALA A 80 -0.26 2.91 -18.90
CA ALA A 80 -0.98 2.23 -19.98
C ALA A 80 -0.15 2.15 -21.28
N GLU A 81 0.76 3.08 -21.48
CA GLU A 81 1.68 3.18 -22.62
C GLU A 81 2.95 2.34 -22.43
N GLY A 82 3.16 1.77 -21.24
CA GLY A 82 4.34 0.96 -20.92
C GLY A 82 5.51 1.75 -20.37
N THR A 83 5.32 3.03 -20.03
CA THR A 83 6.35 3.84 -19.38
C THR A 83 6.46 3.50 -17.91
N SER A 84 7.68 3.27 -17.44
CA SER A 84 7.98 2.92 -16.04
C SER A 84 8.29 4.16 -15.20
N TYR A 85 7.67 4.24 -14.03
CA TYR A 85 7.85 5.32 -13.06
C TYR A 85 8.35 4.76 -11.73
N PRO A 86 9.57 5.11 -11.30
CA PRO A 86 10.11 4.66 -10.03
C PRO A 86 9.31 5.22 -8.85
N MET A 87 9.13 4.40 -7.82
CA MET A 87 8.38 4.73 -6.60
C MET A 87 9.27 4.59 -5.36
N ALA A 88 8.69 4.30 -4.20
CA ALA A 88 9.45 4.25 -2.94
C ALA A 88 10.50 3.14 -2.88
N GLY A 89 10.28 2.00 -3.55
CA GLY A 89 11.20 0.85 -3.55
C GLY A 89 11.29 0.14 -2.21
N LEU A 90 10.25 0.26 -1.37
CA LEU A 90 10.21 -0.35 -0.04
C LEU A 90 9.70 -1.79 -0.05
N LEU A 91 8.88 -2.13 -1.04
CA LEU A 91 8.38 -3.49 -1.30
C LEU A 91 8.85 -3.94 -2.68
N ALA A 92 9.18 -5.21 -2.86
CA ALA A 92 9.57 -5.79 -4.14
C ALA A 92 8.31 -6.02 -5.02
N LEU A 93 7.68 -4.93 -5.37
CA LEU A 93 6.42 -4.85 -6.10
C LEU A 93 6.60 -4.00 -7.36
N GLU A 94 6.20 -4.56 -8.50
CA GLU A 94 6.01 -3.83 -9.74
C GLU A 94 4.56 -3.98 -10.19
N THR A 95 3.91 -2.89 -10.57
CA THR A 95 2.51 -2.86 -10.97
C THR A 95 2.35 -2.24 -12.35
N SER A 96 1.35 -2.68 -13.12
CA SER A 96 1.16 -2.21 -14.48
C SER A 96 -0.30 -1.94 -14.81
N PHE A 97 -0.52 -0.84 -15.52
CA PHE A 97 -1.80 -0.46 -16.14
C PHE A 97 -1.88 -0.82 -17.63
N ALA A 98 -0.81 -1.40 -18.23
CA ALA A 98 -0.75 -1.74 -19.65
C ALA A 98 -1.81 -2.80 -20.05
N LYS A 99 -2.14 -3.71 -19.14
CA LYS A 99 -3.22 -4.69 -19.32
C LYS A 99 -4.23 -4.54 -18.20
N ARG A 100 -5.15 -3.62 -18.37
CA ARG A 100 -6.19 -3.35 -17.38
C ARG A 100 -7.10 -4.56 -17.18
N LYS A 101 -7.21 -5.00 -15.93
CA LYS A 101 -8.15 -6.05 -15.52
C LYS A 101 -8.81 -5.61 -14.23
N LEU A 102 -10.14 -5.58 -14.21
CA LEU A 102 -10.89 -5.27 -13.01
C LEU A 102 -10.72 -6.40 -11.97
N HIS A 103 -10.20 -6.04 -10.81
CA HIS A 103 -10.21 -6.84 -9.60
C HIS A 103 -11.23 -6.23 -8.65
N LEU A 104 -12.28 -6.99 -8.35
CA LEU A 104 -13.41 -6.49 -7.55
C LEU A 104 -13.91 -7.58 -6.62
N GLY A 105 -14.16 -7.24 -5.37
CA GLY A 105 -14.89 -8.09 -4.45
C GLY A 105 -14.53 -7.88 -2.99
N TYR A 106 -15.38 -8.41 -2.12
CA TYR A 106 -15.11 -8.44 -0.70
C TYR A 106 -14.09 -9.54 -0.37
N ARG A 107 -13.24 -9.25 0.60
CA ARG A 107 -12.17 -10.11 1.06
C ARG A 107 -12.23 -10.28 2.57
N ARG A 108 -12.04 -11.52 3.04
CA ARG A 108 -11.67 -11.82 4.41
C ARG A 108 -10.19 -12.08 4.42
N MET A 109 -9.46 -11.34 5.25
CA MET A 109 -8.01 -11.31 5.26
C MET A 109 -7.50 -11.73 6.64
N THR A 110 -6.77 -12.83 6.67
CA THR A 110 -6.14 -13.33 7.90
C THR A 110 -4.66 -13.04 7.83
N PRO A 111 -4.09 -12.27 8.77
CA PRO A 111 -2.66 -11.99 8.80
C PRO A 111 -1.84 -13.29 8.86
N LEU A 112 -0.75 -13.34 8.10
CA LEU A 112 0.20 -14.44 8.13
C LEU A 112 1.26 -14.21 9.20
N ALA A 113 2.07 -15.23 9.49
CA ALA A 113 3.07 -15.18 10.57
C ALA A 113 4.11 -14.06 10.42
N GLN A 114 4.34 -13.60 9.21
CA GLN A 114 5.25 -12.50 8.88
C GLN A 114 4.63 -11.12 9.06
N ALA A 115 3.30 -11.07 9.22
CA ALA A 115 2.59 -9.82 9.47
C ALA A 115 3.00 -9.20 10.82
N TRP A 116 2.69 -7.92 10.98
CA TRP A 116 3.02 -7.24 12.23
C TRP A 116 2.31 -7.86 13.43
N PRO A 117 3.01 -7.97 14.57
CA PRO A 117 2.37 -8.42 15.81
C PRO A 117 1.14 -7.58 16.17
N GLY A 118 0.05 -8.26 16.53
CA GLY A 118 -1.21 -7.60 16.91
C GLY A 118 -2.11 -7.20 15.76
N LEU A 119 -1.76 -7.54 14.52
CA LEU A 119 -2.68 -7.39 13.39
C LEU A 119 -3.72 -8.53 13.46
N GLU A 120 -4.98 -8.17 13.63
CA GLU A 120 -6.11 -9.09 13.70
C GLU A 120 -6.69 -9.40 12.31
N PRO A 121 -7.46 -10.49 12.15
CA PRO A 121 -8.22 -10.72 10.93
C PRO A 121 -9.16 -9.57 10.63
N VAL A 122 -9.18 -9.13 9.38
CA VAL A 122 -9.97 -7.97 8.92
C VAL A 122 -10.78 -8.33 7.68
N THR A 123 -11.80 -7.53 7.41
CA THR A 123 -12.53 -7.55 6.14
C THR A 123 -12.19 -6.33 5.31
N GLY A 124 -12.27 -6.47 4.01
CA GLY A 124 -11.99 -5.38 3.09
C GLY A 124 -12.67 -5.58 1.76
N HIS A 125 -12.49 -4.62 0.89
CA HIS A 125 -12.85 -4.78 -0.51
C HIS A 125 -11.66 -4.46 -1.40
N GLU A 126 -11.58 -5.16 -2.50
CA GLU A 126 -10.63 -4.96 -3.57
C GLU A 126 -11.33 -4.27 -4.73
N PHE A 127 -10.75 -3.18 -5.24
CA PHE A 127 -11.24 -2.46 -6.41
C PHE A 127 -10.08 -1.75 -7.10
N HIS A 128 -9.49 -2.40 -8.10
CA HIS A 128 -8.41 -1.81 -8.90
C HIS A 128 -8.37 -2.42 -10.31
N TYR A 129 -7.68 -1.72 -11.21
CA TYR A 129 -7.51 -2.14 -12.60
C TYR A 129 -6.07 -2.54 -12.94
N THR A 130 -5.15 -2.45 -11.98
CA THR A 130 -3.76 -2.84 -12.16
C THR A 130 -3.57 -4.33 -11.98
N SER A 131 -2.45 -4.82 -12.52
CA SER A 131 -1.94 -6.16 -12.21
C SER A 131 -0.53 -6.00 -11.65
N ALA A 132 -0.20 -6.78 -10.62
CA ALA A 132 1.19 -6.94 -10.20
C ALA A 132 1.92 -7.77 -11.27
N THR A 133 2.95 -7.19 -11.88
CA THR A 133 3.84 -7.89 -12.82
C THR A 133 4.96 -8.60 -12.08
N ARG A 134 5.31 -8.10 -10.89
CA ARG A 134 6.20 -8.71 -9.92
C ARG A 134 5.72 -8.39 -8.50
N ALA A 135 5.65 -9.41 -7.66
CA ALA A 135 5.36 -9.29 -6.23
C ALA A 135 6.15 -10.39 -5.51
N GLU A 136 7.28 -10.02 -4.92
CA GLU A 136 8.22 -10.95 -4.30
C GLU A 136 8.43 -10.60 -2.83
N GLY A 137 8.51 -11.61 -1.98
CA GLY A 137 8.73 -11.46 -0.55
C GLY A 137 7.64 -12.12 0.28
N ASP A 138 7.57 -11.76 1.55
CA ASP A 138 6.63 -12.32 2.50
C ASP A 138 5.21 -11.78 2.24
N PRO A 139 4.21 -12.66 2.04
CA PRO A 139 2.82 -12.25 1.88
C PRO A 139 2.25 -11.76 3.22
N LEU A 140 1.39 -10.74 3.14
CA LEU A 140 0.79 -10.13 4.33
C LEU A 140 -0.42 -10.92 4.85
N PHE A 141 -1.32 -11.34 3.96
CA PHE A 141 -2.59 -11.98 4.30
C PHE A 141 -2.82 -13.29 3.53
N ALA A 142 -3.42 -14.27 4.21
CA ALA A 142 -4.21 -15.31 3.56
C ALA A 142 -5.62 -14.75 3.30
N VAL A 143 -6.19 -14.99 2.13
CA VAL A 143 -7.40 -14.32 1.67
C VAL A 143 -8.46 -15.29 1.19
N SER A 144 -9.71 -15.06 1.59
CA SER A 144 -10.87 -15.72 1.01
C SER A 144 -11.93 -14.71 0.56
N ASP A 145 -12.80 -15.15 -0.36
CA ASP A 145 -13.97 -14.35 -0.74
C ASP A 145 -15.09 -14.42 0.31
N ALA A 146 -16.17 -13.69 0.07
CA ALA A 146 -17.33 -13.67 0.97
C ALA A 146 -18.00 -15.03 1.15
N ALA A 147 -17.86 -15.94 0.18
CA ALA A 147 -18.38 -17.31 0.24
C ALA A 147 -17.41 -18.29 0.95
N GLY A 148 -16.23 -17.81 1.37
CA GLY A 148 -15.21 -18.63 2.03
C GLY A 148 -14.30 -19.41 1.07
N ARG A 149 -14.37 -19.14 -0.25
CA ARG A 149 -13.46 -19.73 -1.22
C ARG A 149 -12.07 -19.13 -1.04
N ASP A 150 -11.06 -19.99 -0.95
CA ASP A 150 -9.65 -19.59 -0.88
C ASP A 150 -9.24 -18.84 -2.16
N LEU A 151 -8.61 -17.69 -1.98
CA LEU A 151 -8.05 -16.86 -3.05
C LEU A 151 -6.51 -16.78 -2.97
N GLY A 152 -5.88 -17.57 -2.09
CA GLY A 152 -4.45 -17.56 -1.87
C GLY A 152 -3.99 -16.44 -0.96
N THR A 153 -2.92 -15.74 -1.32
CA THR A 153 -2.32 -14.67 -0.52
C THR A 153 -2.44 -13.31 -1.18
N MET A 154 -2.42 -12.25 -0.37
CA MET A 154 -2.49 -10.86 -0.83
C MET A 154 -1.57 -9.97 -0.01
N GLY A 155 -1.03 -8.95 -0.70
CA GLY A 155 -0.17 -7.96 -0.10
C GLY A 155 1.23 -8.48 0.18
N LEU A 156 2.10 -7.56 0.57
CA LEU A 156 3.48 -7.84 0.94
C LEU A 156 3.79 -7.19 2.29
N VAL A 157 4.75 -7.78 3.00
CA VAL A 157 5.35 -7.18 4.19
C VAL A 157 6.86 -7.32 4.13
N ARG A 158 7.57 -6.25 4.52
CA ARG A 158 9.03 -6.21 4.65
C ARG A 158 9.40 -5.33 5.84
N GLY A 159 9.78 -5.96 6.95
CA GLY A 159 10.09 -5.24 8.18
C GLY A 159 8.91 -4.39 8.68
N SER A 160 9.11 -3.08 8.76
CA SER A 160 8.09 -2.12 9.19
C SER A 160 7.14 -1.65 8.08
N VAL A 161 7.31 -2.12 6.84
CA VAL A 161 6.51 -1.70 5.69
C VAL A 161 5.60 -2.83 5.25
N ALA A 162 4.32 -2.54 5.07
CA ALA A 162 3.33 -3.48 4.57
C ALA A 162 2.29 -2.80 3.69
N GLY A 163 1.58 -3.58 2.90
CA GLY A 163 0.46 -3.07 2.13
C GLY A 163 -0.23 -4.15 1.31
N SER A 164 -1.41 -3.82 0.81
CA SER A 164 -2.19 -4.69 -0.07
C SER A 164 -3.09 -3.87 -1.00
N TYR A 165 -3.65 -4.54 -2.01
CA TYR A 165 -4.68 -3.90 -2.85
C TYR A 165 -6.02 -3.72 -2.15
N ALA A 166 -6.28 -4.45 -1.08
CA ALA A 166 -7.55 -4.36 -0.37
C ALA A 166 -7.63 -3.10 0.48
N HIS A 167 -8.82 -2.48 0.46
CA HIS A 167 -9.21 -1.43 1.38
C HIS A 167 -9.84 -2.07 2.61
N ILE A 168 -9.27 -1.86 3.78
CA ILE A 168 -9.80 -2.38 5.04
C ILE A 168 -11.09 -1.65 5.39
N ILE A 169 -12.14 -2.41 5.72
CA ILE A 169 -13.46 -1.86 6.10
C ILE A 169 -13.71 -2.09 7.60
N ALA A 170 -13.37 -3.26 8.12
CA ALA A 170 -13.56 -3.66 9.52
C ALA A 170 -12.66 -4.85 9.87
#